data_bac0bfb2afa966f4f6e8a5aa6087bd70
#
_entry.id   bac0bfb2afa966f4f6e8a5aa6087bd70
#
_cell.length_a   1.000
_cell.length_b   1.000
_cell.length_c   1.000
_cell.angle_alpha   90.00
_cell.angle_beta   90.00
_cell.angle_gamma   90.00
#
_symmetry.space_group_name_H-M   'P 1'
#
loop_
_entity.id
_entity.type
_entity.pdbx_description
1 polymer ?
#
loop_
_entity_poly.entity_id
_entity_poly.type
_entity_poly.pdbx_seq_one_letter_code
_entity_poly.pdbx_strand_id
1 'polypeptide(L)'
;MGFSERRALGATTGNDAKACEHFVQFYEDDAVLVESVGAFIGASLASGAAAIVVATEPHRAAIETNLTARGLDLSALRTSGHYMAFDAASTLEKILLEGWPDAQRFLTQCEPILEKAETASSTVAIFAEMVALLWNEGKHGAAVHLEQLWNGLASRHSFTLFCAYPMADVASGPSEAMNGICDQHSRAVPSESYSHLETSGERLAEVCKLQQRARMLESEIRRRKAIEHTLAARERELSDFLENAPQAMHSVGPDGRILWANQFELDLLGYTATEYIGCH
;
A
#
# COMPACT_ATOMS: atom_id res chain seq x y z
N MET A 1 4.68 40.18 -15.56
CA MET A 1 3.26 40.35 -15.17
C MET A 1 2.52 39.14 -15.66
N GLY A 2 1.86 38.42 -14.80
CA GLY A 2 1.07 37.21 -15.12
C GLY A 2 1.37 36.06 -14.19
N PHE A 3 1.03 36.18 -12.90
CA PHE A 3 0.91 35.06 -12.01
C PHE A 3 -0.31 34.28 -12.44
N SER A 4 -0.10 33.07 -13.03
CA SER A 4 -1.14 32.12 -13.31
C SER A 4 -1.57 31.48 -11.99
N GLU A 5 -2.82 31.66 -11.64
CA GLU A 5 -3.52 31.09 -10.51
C GLU A 5 -3.38 29.57 -10.54
N ARG A 6 -2.65 29.03 -9.58
CA ARG A 6 -2.71 27.61 -9.26
C ARG A 6 -4.12 27.32 -8.72
N ARG A 7 -4.89 26.65 -9.50
CA ARG A 7 -6.22 26.18 -9.14
C ARG A 7 -6.07 25.23 -7.96
N ALA A 8 -6.43 25.73 -6.76
CA ALA A 8 -6.50 24.94 -5.54
C ALA A 8 -7.39 23.72 -5.75
N LEU A 9 -6.95 22.56 -5.24
CA LEU A 9 -7.73 21.34 -5.19
C LEU A 9 -9.07 21.61 -4.50
N GLY A 10 -10.12 21.64 -5.30
CA GLY A 10 -11.49 21.34 -4.93
C GLY A 10 -12.25 22.31 -4.06
N ALA A 11 -12.73 23.42 -4.63
CA ALA A 11 -14.02 23.96 -4.21
C ALA A 11 -15.03 23.64 -5.31
N THR A 12 -15.78 22.56 -5.16
CA THR A 12 -17.03 22.36 -5.90
C THR A 12 -18.09 23.29 -5.31
N THR A 13 -18.35 24.40 -6.02
CA THR A 13 -19.53 25.22 -5.80
C THR A 13 -20.73 24.48 -6.39
N GLY A 14 -21.56 23.90 -5.53
CA GLY A 14 -22.81 23.25 -5.90
C GLY A 14 -23.48 22.73 -4.64
N ASN A 15 -24.66 23.28 -4.35
CA ASN A 15 -25.51 22.94 -3.24
C ASN A 15 -26.15 21.55 -3.50
N ASP A 16 -25.38 20.46 -3.26
CA ASP A 16 -25.88 19.09 -3.25
C ASP A 16 -25.54 18.44 -1.91
N ALA A 17 -26.47 17.66 -1.39
CA ALA A 17 -26.43 16.97 -0.11
C ALA A 17 -25.02 16.41 0.17
N LYS A 18 -24.50 16.66 1.40
CA LYS A 18 -23.17 16.27 1.91
C LYS A 18 -22.77 14.89 1.40
N ALA A 19 -22.08 14.83 0.26
CA ALA A 19 -21.47 13.60 -0.21
C ALA A 19 -20.23 13.35 0.66
N CYS A 20 -20.27 12.28 1.43
CA CYS A 20 -19.07 11.76 2.08
C CYS A 20 -18.08 11.36 0.98
N GLU A 21 -16.93 12.01 0.90
CA GLU A 21 -15.90 11.69 -0.06
C GLU A 21 -14.82 10.88 0.65
N HIS A 22 -14.49 9.70 0.10
CA HIS A 22 -13.38 8.90 0.54
C HIS A 22 -12.41 8.77 -0.63
N PHE A 23 -11.23 9.40 -0.53
CA PHE A 23 -10.26 9.43 -1.61
C PHE A 23 -8.87 9.01 -1.15
N VAL A 24 -8.10 8.48 -2.08
CA VAL A 24 -6.73 8.01 -1.86
C VAL A 24 -5.74 8.81 -2.70
N GLN A 25 -4.57 9.10 -2.14
CA GLN A 25 -3.42 9.61 -2.86
C GLN A 25 -2.27 8.62 -2.78
N PHE A 26 -1.65 8.36 -3.93
CA PHE A 26 -0.35 7.69 -4.00
C PHE A 26 0.74 8.74 -4.04
N TYR A 27 1.81 8.58 -3.25
CA TYR A 27 2.88 9.56 -3.17
C TYR A 27 4.26 8.89 -3.26
N GLU A 28 5.24 9.62 -3.77
CA GLU A 28 6.64 9.19 -3.90
C GLU A 28 7.54 9.90 -2.88
N ASP A 29 7.18 11.13 -2.48
CA ASP A 29 7.93 11.97 -1.55
C ASP A 29 7.04 12.41 -0.37
N ASP A 30 7.53 12.20 0.85
CA ASP A 30 6.84 12.60 2.10
C ASP A 30 6.56 14.10 2.14
N ALA A 31 7.41 14.93 1.53
CA ALA A 31 7.17 16.37 1.46
C ALA A 31 5.91 16.72 0.66
N VAL A 32 5.62 15.96 -0.41
CA VAL A 32 4.39 16.11 -1.20
C VAL A 32 3.18 15.63 -0.44
N LEU A 33 3.30 14.51 0.29
CA LEU A 33 2.25 14.06 1.21
C LEU A 33 1.91 15.16 2.22
N VAL A 34 2.91 15.69 2.93
CA VAL A 34 2.74 16.73 3.96
C VAL A 34 2.09 18.00 3.38
N GLU A 35 2.50 18.42 2.17
CA GLU A 35 1.89 19.58 1.50
C GLU A 35 0.44 19.30 1.10
N SER A 36 0.13 18.13 0.55
CA SER A 36 -1.23 17.73 0.15
C SER A 36 -2.17 17.65 1.35
N VAL A 37 -1.73 16.98 2.43
CA VAL A 37 -2.50 16.85 3.67
C VAL A 37 -2.66 18.21 4.34
N GLY A 38 -1.58 19.00 4.41
CA GLY A 38 -1.60 20.37 4.95
C GLY A 38 -2.56 21.29 4.20
N ALA A 39 -2.62 21.17 2.86
CA ALA A 39 -3.56 21.92 2.04
C ALA A 39 -5.01 21.47 2.30
N PHE A 40 -5.28 20.16 2.34
CA PHE A 40 -6.59 19.59 2.58
C PHE A 40 -7.13 19.94 3.98
N ILE A 41 -6.37 19.65 5.02
CA ILE A 41 -6.74 19.92 6.42
C ILE A 41 -6.80 21.43 6.67
N GLY A 42 -5.82 22.19 6.14
CA GLY A 42 -5.79 23.65 6.29
C GLY A 42 -6.98 24.36 5.66
N ALA A 43 -7.38 23.96 4.45
CA ALA A 43 -8.57 24.49 3.79
C ALA A 43 -9.85 24.14 4.56
N SER A 44 -9.96 22.90 5.06
CA SER A 44 -11.08 22.47 5.88
C SER A 44 -11.22 23.29 7.16
N LEU A 45 -10.14 23.45 7.92
CA LEU A 45 -10.13 24.27 9.15
C LEU A 45 -10.44 25.73 8.86
N ALA A 46 -9.90 26.30 7.77
CA ALA A 46 -10.18 27.69 7.38
C ALA A 46 -11.65 27.92 6.98
N SER A 47 -12.35 26.87 6.51
CA SER A 47 -13.79 26.92 6.21
C SER A 47 -14.67 26.69 7.44
N GLY A 48 -14.09 26.48 8.64
CA GLY A 48 -14.80 26.20 9.88
C GLY A 48 -15.16 24.72 10.09
N ALA A 49 -14.61 23.81 9.29
CA ALA A 49 -14.75 22.39 9.52
C ALA A 49 -13.91 21.93 10.72
N ALA A 50 -14.28 20.79 11.33
CA ALA A 50 -13.38 20.10 12.23
C ALA A 50 -12.45 19.17 11.46
N ALA A 51 -11.25 18.92 12.00
CA ALA A 51 -10.24 18.09 11.36
C ALA A 51 -9.65 17.06 12.33
N ILE A 52 -9.49 15.84 11.85
CA ILE A 52 -8.86 14.73 12.56
C ILE A 52 -7.65 14.26 11.75
N VAL A 53 -6.48 14.20 12.35
CA VAL A 53 -5.25 13.70 11.74
C VAL A 53 -4.80 12.47 12.50
N VAL A 54 -4.77 11.32 11.81
CA VAL A 54 -4.25 10.06 12.36
C VAL A 54 -3.02 9.69 11.53
N ALA A 55 -1.84 10.08 12.01
CA ALA A 55 -0.59 9.95 11.27
C ALA A 55 0.55 9.42 12.15
N THR A 56 1.59 8.90 11.52
CA THR A 56 2.85 8.58 12.21
C THR A 56 3.44 9.84 12.83
N GLU A 57 4.28 9.69 13.86
CA GLU A 57 4.84 10.85 14.55
C GLU A 57 5.58 11.82 13.60
N PRO A 58 6.47 11.35 12.68
CA PRO A 58 7.15 12.24 11.75
C PRO A 58 6.19 13.03 10.86
N HIS A 59 5.20 12.35 10.28
CA HIS A 59 4.21 13.00 9.40
C HIS A 59 3.31 13.96 10.19
N ARG A 60 2.87 13.57 11.38
CA ARG A 60 2.07 14.43 12.25
C ARG A 60 2.79 15.73 12.59
N ALA A 61 4.06 15.65 13.02
CA ALA A 61 4.87 16.81 13.33
C ALA A 61 5.09 17.73 12.11
N ALA A 62 5.34 17.12 10.94
CA ALA A 62 5.52 17.85 9.68
C ALA A 62 4.23 18.53 9.21
N ILE A 63 3.08 17.84 9.29
CA ILE A 63 1.75 18.36 8.98
C ILE A 63 1.41 19.54 9.91
N GLU A 64 1.61 19.42 11.20
CA GLU A 64 1.35 20.49 12.17
C GLU A 64 2.25 21.71 11.93
N THR A 65 3.51 21.50 11.55
CA THR A 65 4.42 22.56 11.14
C THR A 65 3.89 23.28 9.89
N ASN A 66 3.44 22.52 8.88
CA ASN A 66 2.85 23.06 7.65
C ASN A 66 1.57 23.88 7.93
N LEU A 67 0.67 23.36 8.78
CA LEU A 67 -0.56 24.05 9.17
C LEU A 67 -0.26 25.35 9.93
N THR A 68 0.72 25.34 10.82
CA THR A 68 1.16 26.55 11.55
C THR A 68 1.77 27.59 10.59
N ALA A 69 2.58 27.14 9.62
CA ALA A 69 3.14 28.02 8.58
C ALA A 69 2.05 28.64 7.69
N ARG A 70 0.88 27.99 7.56
CA ARG A 70 -0.31 28.54 6.88
C ARG A 70 -1.11 29.53 7.75
N GLY A 71 -0.65 29.83 8.96
CA GLY A 71 -1.24 30.82 9.86
C GLY A 71 -2.36 30.27 10.76
N LEU A 72 -2.48 28.96 10.93
CA LEU A 72 -3.47 28.34 11.81
C LEU A 72 -2.97 28.25 13.25
N ASP A 73 -3.75 28.71 14.20
CA ASP A 73 -3.50 28.53 15.65
C ASP A 73 -4.01 27.15 16.10
N LEU A 74 -3.14 26.16 16.00
CA LEU A 74 -3.48 24.78 16.38
C LEU A 74 -3.82 24.64 17.89
N SER A 75 -3.30 25.53 18.76
CA SER A 75 -3.61 25.52 20.19
C SER A 75 -5.07 25.92 20.43
N ALA A 76 -5.51 27.00 19.80
CA ALA A 76 -6.88 27.46 19.86
C ALA A 76 -7.84 26.42 19.23
N LEU A 77 -7.45 25.84 18.09
CA LEU A 77 -8.25 24.82 17.38
C LEU A 77 -8.38 23.51 18.19
N ARG A 78 -7.33 23.11 18.92
CA ARG A 78 -7.42 21.97 19.84
C ARG A 78 -8.35 22.25 21.02
N THR A 79 -8.27 23.44 21.59
CA THR A 79 -9.11 23.85 22.73
C THR A 79 -10.58 23.89 22.34
N SER A 80 -10.90 24.36 21.13
CA SER A 80 -12.27 24.43 20.61
C SER A 80 -12.81 23.10 20.08
N GLY A 81 -11.97 22.05 20.00
CA GLY A 81 -12.34 20.75 19.45
C GLY A 81 -12.34 20.66 17.91
N HIS A 82 -11.93 21.73 17.21
CA HIS A 82 -11.87 21.75 15.74
C HIS A 82 -10.65 20.98 15.19
N TYR A 83 -9.61 20.77 15.97
CA TYR A 83 -8.43 20.00 15.54
C TYR A 83 -8.07 18.93 16.54
N MET A 84 -7.97 17.71 16.08
CA MET A 84 -7.51 16.55 16.87
C MET A 84 -6.46 15.79 16.08
N ALA A 85 -5.40 15.35 16.77
CA ALA A 85 -4.32 14.58 16.18
C ALA A 85 -4.00 13.36 17.03
N PHE A 86 -3.83 12.21 16.40
CA PHE A 86 -3.57 10.92 17.01
C PHE A 86 -2.38 10.24 16.32
N ASP A 87 -1.68 9.43 17.08
CA ASP A 87 -0.64 8.58 16.53
C ASP A 87 -1.24 7.37 15.80
N ALA A 88 -0.81 7.14 14.56
CA ALA A 88 -1.38 6.11 13.70
C ALA A 88 -1.09 4.70 14.22
N ALA A 89 0.14 4.45 14.70
CA ALA A 89 0.53 3.11 15.17
C ALA A 89 -0.23 2.74 16.45
N SER A 90 -0.27 3.64 17.44
CA SER A 90 -1.01 3.39 18.69
C SER A 90 -2.53 3.36 18.49
N THR A 91 -3.08 4.06 17.51
CA THR A 91 -4.49 3.98 17.16
C THR A 91 -4.80 2.66 16.46
N LEU A 92 -3.94 2.24 15.54
CA LEU A 92 -4.07 0.96 14.84
C LEU A 92 -4.02 -0.22 15.83
N GLU A 93 -3.07 -0.23 16.77
CA GLU A 93 -2.94 -1.28 17.78
C GLU A 93 -4.24 -1.50 18.57
N LYS A 94 -4.96 -0.43 18.91
CA LYS A 94 -6.21 -0.50 19.67
C LYS A 94 -7.36 -1.15 18.89
N ILE A 95 -7.34 -1.06 17.56
CA ILE A 95 -8.40 -1.60 16.71
C ILE A 95 -8.07 -3.02 16.20
N LEU A 96 -6.83 -3.49 16.38
CA LEU A 96 -6.45 -4.84 15.97
C LEU A 96 -6.87 -5.90 17.01
N LEU A 97 -7.33 -7.03 16.51
CA LEU A 97 -7.51 -8.28 17.23
C LEU A 97 -6.72 -9.36 16.49
N GLU A 98 -5.72 -9.96 17.15
CA GLU A 98 -4.84 -10.97 16.54
C GLU A 98 -4.20 -10.51 15.21
N GLY A 99 -3.89 -9.21 15.11
CA GLY A 99 -3.26 -8.61 13.93
C GLY A 99 -4.22 -8.24 12.79
N TRP A 100 -5.54 -8.39 12.99
CA TRP A 100 -6.59 -8.05 12.02
C TRP A 100 -7.50 -6.93 12.55
N PRO A 101 -7.93 -5.94 11.73
CA PRO A 101 -8.87 -4.91 12.17
C PRO A 101 -10.21 -5.51 12.60
N ASP A 102 -10.59 -5.28 13.85
CA ASP A 102 -11.86 -5.71 14.40
C ASP A 102 -12.90 -4.59 14.35
N ALA A 103 -14.05 -4.88 13.78
CA ALA A 103 -15.11 -3.89 13.54
C ALA A 103 -15.61 -3.23 14.84
N GLN A 104 -15.79 -4.01 15.92
CA GLN A 104 -16.29 -3.47 17.18
C GLN A 104 -15.26 -2.58 17.86
N ARG A 105 -13.99 -2.97 17.86
CA ARG A 105 -12.89 -2.15 18.39
C ARG A 105 -12.71 -0.88 17.57
N PHE A 106 -12.79 -0.97 16.23
CA PHE A 106 -12.73 0.18 15.34
C PHE A 106 -13.82 1.19 15.68
N LEU A 107 -15.08 0.76 15.80
CA LEU A 107 -16.19 1.63 16.19
C LEU A 107 -15.97 2.23 17.57
N THR A 108 -15.63 1.43 18.56
CA THR A 108 -15.38 1.88 19.94
C THR A 108 -14.28 2.95 20.01
N GLN A 109 -13.26 2.86 19.12
CA GLN A 109 -12.16 3.81 19.08
C GLN A 109 -12.48 5.06 18.24
N CYS A 110 -13.16 4.92 17.11
CA CYS A 110 -13.32 6.00 16.14
C CYS A 110 -14.61 6.82 16.35
N GLU A 111 -15.73 6.19 16.71
CA GLU A 111 -17.02 6.90 16.90
C GLU A 111 -16.94 8.04 17.92
N PRO A 112 -16.38 7.87 19.15
CA PRO A 112 -16.33 8.96 20.12
C PRO A 112 -15.47 10.15 19.66
N ILE A 113 -14.42 9.89 18.87
CA ILE A 113 -13.56 10.93 18.30
C ILE A 113 -14.34 11.72 17.26
N LEU A 114 -15.08 11.01 16.42
CA LEU A 114 -15.89 11.61 15.35
C LEU A 114 -17.05 12.40 15.90
N GLU A 115 -17.80 11.86 16.88
CA GLU A 115 -18.88 12.57 17.59
C GLU A 115 -18.38 13.86 18.24
N LYS A 116 -17.19 13.84 18.81
CA LYS A 116 -16.56 15.05 19.37
C LYS A 116 -16.26 16.08 18.28
N ALA A 117 -15.77 15.66 17.12
CA ALA A 117 -15.52 16.53 15.97
C ALA A 117 -16.85 17.11 15.43
N GLU A 118 -17.89 16.30 15.32
CA GLU A 118 -19.22 16.69 14.87
C GLU A 118 -19.89 17.68 15.84
N THR A 119 -19.54 17.64 17.14
CA THR A 119 -19.98 18.65 18.12
C THR A 119 -19.35 20.02 17.85
N ALA A 120 -18.11 20.06 17.34
CA ALA A 120 -17.42 21.31 17.01
C ALA A 120 -17.86 21.87 15.64
N SER A 121 -18.11 20.99 14.67
CA SER A 121 -18.54 21.40 13.32
C SER A 121 -19.35 20.31 12.62
N SER A 122 -20.37 20.74 11.85
CA SER A 122 -21.18 19.82 11.03
C SER A 122 -20.43 19.21 9.83
N THR A 123 -19.20 19.64 9.56
CA THR A 123 -18.30 19.11 8.53
C THR A 123 -17.01 18.65 9.17
N VAL A 124 -16.58 17.43 8.85
CA VAL A 124 -15.37 16.82 9.41
C VAL A 124 -14.46 16.37 8.27
N ALA A 125 -13.19 16.75 8.35
CA ALA A 125 -12.12 16.29 7.46
C ALA A 125 -11.19 15.34 8.22
N ILE A 126 -10.91 14.18 7.66
CA ILE A 126 -10.06 13.16 8.29
C ILE A 126 -8.90 12.84 7.36
N PHE A 127 -7.69 12.82 7.89
CA PHE A 127 -6.54 12.16 7.27
C PHE A 127 -6.15 10.95 8.10
N ALA A 128 -6.02 9.78 7.48
CA ALA A 128 -5.68 8.53 8.16
C ALA A 128 -4.58 7.76 7.40
N GLU A 129 -3.48 7.47 8.12
CA GLU A 129 -2.31 6.75 7.60
C GLU A 129 -2.24 5.29 8.07
N MET A 130 -3.18 4.84 8.92
CA MET A 130 -3.18 3.49 9.50
C MET A 130 -3.17 2.37 8.45
N VAL A 131 -3.81 2.61 7.31
CA VAL A 131 -3.89 1.64 6.20
C VAL A 131 -2.53 1.39 5.56
N ALA A 132 -1.70 2.44 5.43
CA ALA A 132 -0.34 2.33 4.91
C ALA A 132 0.57 1.50 5.85
N LEU A 133 0.37 1.60 7.17
CA LEU A 133 1.11 0.79 8.14
C LEU A 133 0.83 -0.71 7.96
N LEU A 134 -0.43 -1.09 7.80
CA LEU A 134 -0.80 -2.48 7.51
C LEU A 134 -0.23 -2.97 6.17
N TRP A 135 -0.23 -2.09 5.17
CA TRP A 135 0.33 -2.41 3.87
C TRP A 135 1.83 -2.69 3.95
N ASN A 136 2.59 -1.84 4.65
CA ASN A 136 4.04 -1.98 4.84
C ASN A 136 4.43 -3.26 5.62
N GLU A 137 3.55 -3.71 6.50
CA GLU A 137 3.72 -4.98 7.21
C GLU A 137 3.36 -6.20 6.34
N GLY A 138 3.01 -6.02 5.06
CA GLY A 138 2.56 -7.08 4.16
C GLY A 138 1.14 -7.60 4.44
N LYS A 139 0.40 -6.95 5.34
CA LYS A 139 -0.98 -7.30 5.72
C LYS A 139 -2.01 -6.68 4.77
N HIS A 140 -1.85 -6.90 3.45
CA HIS A 140 -2.63 -6.22 2.42
C HIS A 140 -4.15 -6.45 2.56
N GLY A 141 -4.58 -7.67 2.90
CA GLY A 141 -5.99 -7.97 3.16
C GLY A 141 -6.57 -7.21 4.36
N ALA A 142 -5.76 -7.02 5.41
CA ALA A 142 -6.15 -6.24 6.58
C ALA A 142 -6.27 -4.74 6.24
N ALA A 143 -5.39 -4.21 5.37
CA ALA A 143 -5.50 -2.84 4.87
C ALA A 143 -6.82 -2.62 4.11
N VAL A 144 -7.14 -3.49 3.15
CA VAL A 144 -8.43 -3.43 2.43
C VAL A 144 -9.62 -3.54 3.39
N HIS A 145 -9.54 -4.40 4.39
CA HIS A 145 -10.61 -4.54 5.39
C HIS A 145 -10.79 -3.26 6.22
N LEU A 146 -9.69 -2.59 6.60
CA LEU A 146 -9.78 -1.32 7.32
C LEU A 146 -10.44 -0.21 6.48
N GLU A 147 -10.18 -0.16 5.16
CA GLU A 147 -10.87 0.75 4.25
C GLU A 147 -12.40 0.48 4.21
N GLN A 148 -12.78 -0.81 4.23
CA GLN A 148 -14.20 -1.18 4.30
C GLN A 148 -14.85 -0.73 5.62
N LEU A 149 -14.13 -0.80 6.74
CA LEU A 149 -14.62 -0.30 8.03
C LEU A 149 -14.83 1.22 7.99
N TRP A 150 -13.92 1.98 7.35
CA TRP A 150 -14.10 3.41 7.12
C TRP A 150 -15.34 3.70 6.28
N ASN A 151 -15.57 2.96 5.20
CA ASN A 151 -16.78 3.09 4.38
C ASN A 151 -18.06 2.75 5.17
N GLY A 152 -18.00 1.74 6.05
CA GLY A 152 -19.06 1.42 6.98
C GLY A 152 -19.38 2.55 7.95
N LEU A 153 -18.35 3.24 8.47
CA LEU A 153 -18.51 4.39 9.36
C LEU A 153 -19.10 5.60 8.60
N ALA A 154 -18.68 5.83 7.36
CA ALA A 154 -19.16 6.89 6.49
C ALA A 154 -20.66 6.76 6.14
N SER A 155 -21.23 5.56 6.26
CA SER A 155 -22.69 5.37 6.08
C SER A 155 -23.52 5.95 7.23
N ARG A 156 -22.90 6.21 8.39
CA ARG A 156 -23.56 6.72 9.61
C ARG A 156 -23.16 8.15 9.97
N HIS A 157 -22.01 8.58 9.54
CA HIS A 157 -21.42 9.88 9.84
C HIS A 157 -21.03 10.61 8.56
N SER A 158 -21.04 11.94 8.59
CA SER A 158 -20.71 12.77 7.43
C SER A 158 -19.32 13.35 7.57
N PHE A 159 -18.34 12.77 6.86
CA PHE A 159 -16.95 13.26 6.82
C PHE A 159 -16.33 13.07 5.45
N THR A 160 -15.27 13.79 5.19
CA THR A 160 -14.38 13.52 4.04
C THR A 160 -13.13 12.83 4.57
N LEU A 161 -12.78 11.68 4.00
CA LEU A 161 -11.62 10.89 4.38
C LEU A 161 -10.54 10.93 3.28
N PHE A 162 -9.34 11.25 3.68
CA PHE A 162 -8.14 11.22 2.87
C PHE A 162 -7.22 10.10 3.37
N CYS A 163 -7.03 9.07 2.55
CA CYS A 163 -6.06 8.01 2.77
C CYS A 163 -4.84 8.19 1.85
N ALA A 164 -3.66 7.79 2.30
CA ALA A 164 -2.45 7.90 1.50
C ALA A 164 -1.58 6.66 1.60
N TYR A 165 -0.93 6.29 0.48
CA TYR A 165 -0.02 5.15 0.39
C TYR A 165 1.28 5.56 -0.32
N PRO A 166 2.45 5.17 0.22
CA PRO A 166 3.71 5.30 -0.50
C PRO A 166 3.69 4.45 -1.78
N MET A 167 4.03 5.04 -2.92
CA MET A 167 4.02 4.35 -4.20
C MET A 167 5.00 3.17 -4.24
N ALA A 168 6.15 3.31 -3.58
CA ALA A 168 7.17 2.24 -3.49
C ALA A 168 6.61 0.96 -2.85
N ASP A 169 5.80 1.11 -1.80
CA ASP A 169 5.21 0.00 -1.05
C ASP A 169 4.08 -0.65 -1.83
N VAL A 170 3.26 0.18 -2.50
CA VAL A 170 2.15 -0.31 -3.32
C VAL A 170 2.65 -1.06 -4.54
N ALA A 171 3.73 -0.59 -5.18
CA ALA A 171 4.33 -1.23 -6.35
C ALA A 171 4.89 -2.63 -6.06
N SER A 172 5.21 -2.94 -4.81
CA SER A 172 5.71 -4.23 -4.35
C SER A 172 4.61 -5.21 -3.93
N GLY A 173 3.39 -4.73 -3.74
CA GLY A 173 2.24 -5.51 -3.27
C GLY A 173 1.51 -6.28 -4.37
N PRO A 174 0.58 -7.18 -4.00
CA PRO A 174 -0.26 -7.91 -4.94
C PRO A 174 -1.20 -6.96 -5.70
N SER A 175 -1.29 -7.10 -7.02
CA SER A 175 -2.16 -6.26 -7.86
C SER A 175 -3.65 -6.36 -7.50
N GLU A 176 -4.10 -7.52 -7.02
CA GLU A 176 -5.48 -7.72 -6.56
C GLU A 176 -5.79 -6.88 -5.30
N ALA A 177 -4.85 -6.80 -4.36
CA ALA A 177 -5.00 -5.97 -3.17
C ALA A 177 -4.99 -4.48 -3.52
N MET A 178 -4.15 -4.06 -4.47
CA MET A 178 -4.14 -2.70 -4.98
C MET A 178 -5.47 -2.30 -5.63
N ASN A 179 -6.05 -3.19 -6.45
CA ASN A 179 -7.39 -2.99 -7.00
C ASN A 179 -8.42 -2.87 -5.87
N GLY A 180 -8.31 -3.74 -4.84
CA GLY A 180 -9.17 -3.69 -3.66
C GLY A 180 -9.11 -2.35 -2.93
N ILE A 181 -7.93 -1.71 -2.82
CA ILE A 181 -7.81 -0.35 -2.28
C ILE A 181 -8.53 0.66 -3.19
N CYS A 182 -8.23 0.65 -4.49
CA CYS A 182 -8.86 1.61 -5.42
C CYS A 182 -10.39 1.50 -5.42
N ASP A 183 -10.94 0.28 -5.31
CA ASP A 183 -12.38 0.03 -5.31
C ASP A 183 -13.09 0.55 -4.04
N GLN A 184 -12.36 0.77 -2.95
CA GLN A 184 -12.93 1.34 -1.72
C GLN A 184 -13.01 2.87 -1.75
N HIS A 185 -12.40 3.53 -2.72
CA HIS A 185 -12.30 4.98 -2.79
C HIS A 185 -13.13 5.57 -3.94
N SER A 186 -13.77 6.71 -3.69
CA SER A 186 -14.51 7.45 -4.72
C SER A 186 -13.60 8.09 -5.76
N ARG A 187 -12.34 8.36 -5.39
CA ARG A 187 -11.34 8.99 -6.25
C ARG A 187 -9.92 8.57 -5.84
N ALA A 188 -9.09 8.28 -6.82
CA ALA A 188 -7.65 8.08 -6.63
C ALA A 188 -6.88 9.29 -7.22
N VAL A 189 -5.94 9.82 -6.45
CA VAL A 189 -5.00 10.86 -6.88
C VAL A 189 -3.67 10.18 -7.20
N PRO A 190 -3.21 10.25 -8.46
CA PRO A 190 -1.94 9.63 -8.85
C PRO A 190 -0.75 10.34 -8.19
N SER A 191 0.41 9.65 -8.20
CA SER A 191 1.67 10.18 -7.68
C SER A 191 2.13 11.45 -8.42
N GLU A 192 3.11 12.13 -7.86
CA GLU A 192 3.65 13.43 -8.34
C GLU A 192 4.16 13.32 -9.77
N SER A 193 4.80 12.20 -10.11
CA SER A 193 5.34 11.95 -11.45
C SER A 193 4.26 12.03 -12.54
N TYR A 194 3.01 11.72 -12.21
CA TYR A 194 1.87 11.88 -13.11
C TYR A 194 1.18 13.25 -12.98
N SER A 195 1.15 13.81 -11.78
CA SER A 195 0.45 15.08 -11.47
C SER A 195 1.12 16.30 -12.10
N HIS A 196 2.40 16.22 -12.47
CA HIS A 196 3.14 17.29 -13.17
C HIS A 196 2.78 17.45 -14.65
N LEU A 197 1.99 16.51 -15.21
CA LEU A 197 1.55 16.60 -16.61
C LEU A 197 0.43 17.63 -16.75
N GLU A 198 0.74 18.76 -17.39
CA GLU A 198 -0.18 19.92 -17.45
C GLU A 198 -1.30 19.71 -18.46
N THR A 199 -1.02 19.08 -19.60
CA THR A 199 -1.98 18.95 -20.69
C THR A 199 -2.63 17.56 -20.77
N SER A 200 -3.86 17.50 -21.31
CA SER A 200 -4.54 16.25 -21.58
C SER A 200 -3.75 15.35 -22.55
N GLY A 201 -3.00 15.97 -23.49
CA GLY A 201 -2.15 15.25 -24.44
C GLY A 201 -0.96 14.57 -23.75
N GLU A 202 -0.29 15.26 -22.83
CA GLU A 202 0.82 14.69 -22.04
C GLU A 202 0.35 13.51 -21.18
N ARG A 203 -0.79 13.69 -20.50
CA ARG A 203 -1.41 12.63 -19.69
C ARG A 203 -1.75 11.40 -20.52
N LEU A 204 -2.34 11.59 -21.71
CA LEU A 204 -2.68 10.50 -22.62
C LEU A 204 -1.40 9.80 -23.14
N ALA A 205 -0.38 10.57 -23.49
CA ALA A 205 0.90 10.02 -23.94
C ALA A 205 1.58 9.19 -22.83
N GLU A 206 1.54 9.65 -21.59
CA GLU A 206 2.09 8.89 -20.45
C GLU A 206 1.29 7.62 -20.16
N VAL A 207 -0.03 7.67 -20.21
CA VAL A 207 -0.88 6.45 -20.11
C VAL A 207 -0.53 5.45 -21.20
N CYS A 208 -0.35 5.90 -22.44
CA CYS A 208 0.07 5.01 -23.55
C CYS A 208 1.44 4.36 -23.30
N LYS A 209 2.42 5.13 -22.78
CA LYS A 209 3.74 4.60 -22.42
C LYS A 209 3.65 3.58 -21.29
N LEU A 210 2.88 3.88 -20.23
CA LEU A 210 2.69 2.96 -19.10
C LEU A 210 2.00 1.66 -19.56
N GLN A 211 0.97 1.75 -20.39
CA GLN A 211 0.32 0.58 -20.98
C GLN A 211 1.29 -0.25 -21.83
N GLN A 212 2.14 0.40 -22.61
CA GLN A 212 3.14 -0.28 -23.43
C GLN A 212 4.18 -1.00 -22.55
N ARG A 213 4.70 -0.32 -21.51
CA ARG A 213 5.62 -0.92 -20.52
C ARG A 213 4.99 -2.10 -19.81
N ALA A 214 3.75 -1.97 -19.33
CA ALA A 214 3.02 -3.05 -18.68
C ALA A 214 2.91 -4.28 -19.59
N ARG A 215 2.52 -4.13 -20.85
CA ARG A 215 2.45 -5.23 -21.82
C ARG A 215 3.81 -5.88 -22.11
N MET A 216 4.88 -5.08 -22.16
CA MET A 216 6.24 -5.61 -22.33
C MET A 216 6.67 -6.44 -21.12
N LEU A 217 6.44 -5.94 -19.91
CA LEU A 217 6.74 -6.66 -18.67
C LEU A 217 5.92 -7.96 -18.54
N GLU A 218 4.64 -7.92 -18.83
CA GLU A 218 3.79 -9.11 -18.85
C GLU A 218 4.28 -10.16 -19.86
N SER A 219 4.73 -9.71 -21.02
CA SER A 219 5.31 -10.60 -22.04
C SER A 219 6.60 -11.24 -21.56
N GLU A 220 7.49 -10.46 -20.92
CA GLU A 220 8.75 -10.95 -20.38
C GLU A 220 8.51 -11.92 -19.21
N ILE A 221 7.58 -11.63 -18.30
CA ILE A 221 7.19 -12.54 -17.22
C ILE A 221 6.68 -13.87 -17.77
N ARG A 222 5.80 -13.85 -18.79
CA ARG A 222 5.32 -15.07 -19.45
C ARG A 222 6.46 -15.87 -20.08
N ARG A 223 7.38 -15.19 -20.77
CA ARG A 223 8.56 -15.81 -21.36
C ARG A 223 9.46 -16.46 -20.30
N ARG A 224 9.72 -15.75 -19.21
CA ARG A 224 10.55 -16.25 -18.11
C ARG A 224 9.95 -17.50 -17.48
N LYS A 225 8.64 -17.48 -17.16
CA LYS A 225 7.92 -18.65 -16.63
C LYS A 225 7.95 -19.84 -17.59
N ALA A 226 7.84 -19.62 -18.91
CA ALA A 226 7.94 -20.68 -19.91
C ALA A 226 9.35 -21.31 -19.95
N ILE A 227 10.41 -20.49 -19.84
CA ILE A 227 11.79 -20.97 -19.80
C ILE A 227 12.03 -21.78 -18.50
N GLU A 228 11.59 -21.26 -17.35
CA GLU A 228 11.70 -21.95 -16.05
C GLU A 228 11.00 -23.31 -16.08
N HIS A 229 9.80 -23.36 -16.62
CA HIS A 229 9.07 -24.63 -16.79
C HIS A 229 9.78 -25.61 -17.72
N THR A 230 10.34 -25.12 -18.83
CA THR A 230 11.11 -25.95 -19.78
C THR A 230 12.40 -26.45 -19.12
N LEU A 231 13.10 -25.62 -18.36
CA LEU A 231 14.32 -25.99 -17.64
C LEU A 231 14.00 -27.08 -16.61
N ALA A 232 12.98 -26.88 -15.77
CA ALA A 232 12.57 -27.86 -14.78
C ALA A 232 12.11 -29.20 -15.40
N ALA A 233 11.54 -29.18 -16.62
CA ALA A 233 11.21 -30.39 -17.34
C ALA A 233 12.46 -31.12 -17.84
N ARG A 234 13.44 -30.38 -18.35
CA ARG A 234 14.71 -30.94 -18.83
C ARG A 234 15.59 -31.50 -17.69
N GLU A 235 15.60 -30.82 -16.55
CA GLU A 235 16.29 -31.29 -15.35
C GLU A 235 15.71 -32.63 -14.87
N ARG A 236 14.38 -32.75 -14.85
CA ARG A 236 13.71 -34.02 -14.51
C ARG A 236 14.00 -35.13 -15.52
N GLU A 237 13.90 -34.84 -16.81
CA GLU A 237 14.22 -35.80 -17.88
C GLU A 237 15.67 -36.30 -17.76
N LEU A 238 16.62 -35.40 -17.51
CA LEU A 238 18.01 -35.75 -17.31
C LEU A 238 18.23 -36.57 -16.04
N SER A 239 17.61 -36.17 -14.94
CA SER A 239 17.67 -36.91 -13.67
C SER A 239 17.14 -38.34 -13.83
N ASP A 240 15.97 -38.48 -14.45
CA ASP A 240 15.35 -39.78 -14.73
C ASP A 240 16.22 -40.64 -15.67
N PHE A 241 16.84 -40.03 -16.68
CA PHE A 241 17.75 -40.73 -17.58
C PHE A 241 19.01 -41.25 -16.86
N LEU A 242 19.62 -40.42 -16.03
CA LEU A 242 20.83 -40.80 -15.26
C LEU A 242 20.50 -41.86 -14.21
N GLU A 243 19.38 -41.72 -13.49
CA GLU A 243 18.97 -42.63 -12.43
C GLU A 243 18.64 -44.02 -12.97
N ASN A 244 18.01 -44.10 -14.15
CA ASN A 244 17.61 -45.35 -14.78
C ASN A 244 18.64 -45.88 -15.81
N ALA A 245 19.81 -45.30 -15.91
CA ALA A 245 20.85 -45.76 -16.84
C ALA A 245 21.31 -47.15 -16.47
N PRO A 246 21.41 -48.11 -17.43
CA PRO A 246 21.85 -49.50 -17.15
C PRO A 246 23.39 -49.57 -17.05
N GLN A 247 24.01 -48.60 -16.41
CA GLN A 247 25.44 -48.46 -16.22
C GLN A 247 25.67 -47.76 -14.88
N ALA A 248 26.67 -48.25 -14.13
CA ALA A 248 27.08 -47.63 -12.85
C ALA A 248 27.59 -46.20 -13.11
N MET A 249 27.00 -45.23 -12.47
CA MET A 249 27.31 -43.79 -12.61
C MET A 249 27.33 -43.10 -11.26
N HIS A 250 28.39 -42.35 -11.01
CA HIS A 250 28.47 -41.47 -9.84
C HIS A 250 29.13 -40.13 -10.19
N SER A 251 28.91 -39.14 -9.37
CA SER A 251 29.65 -37.87 -9.43
C SER A 251 30.44 -37.63 -8.15
N VAL A 252 31.61 -37.04 -8.30
CA VAL A 252 32.56 -36.79 -7.19
C VAL A 252 32.78 -35.27 -7.09
N GLY A 253 32.74 -34.77 -5.88
CA GLY A 253 33.04 -33.38 -5.58
C GLY A 253 34.55 -33.05 -5.67
N PRO A 254 34.92 -31.75 -5.62
CA PRO A 254 36.33 -31.33 -5.67
C PRO A 254 37.12 -31.79 -4.44
N ASP A 255 36.46 -32.19 -3.37
CA ASP A 255 37.03 -32.77 -2.15
C ASP A 255 37.16 -34.27 -2.22
N GLY A 256 36.85 -34.93 -3.35
CA GLY A 256 36.92 -36.37 -3.54
C GLY A 256 35.73 -37.15 -2.98
N ARG A 257 34.71 -36.50 -2.47
CA ARG A 257 33.49 -37.16 -1.94
C ARG A 257 32.48 -37.43 -3.02
N ILE A 258 31.81 -38.58 -2.94
CA ILE A 258 30.73 -38.95 -3.80
C ILE A 258 29.51 -38.03 -3.49
N LEU A 259 29.07 -37.29 -4.47
CA LEU A 259 27.95 -36.36 -4.35
C LEU A 259 26.60 -37.00 -4.78
N TRP A 260 26.65 -37.93 -5.73
CA TRP A 260 25.51 -38.61 -6.27
C TRP A 260 25.93 -39.94 -6.91
N ALA A 261 25.08 -40.94 -6.87
CA ALA A 261 25.23 -42.21 -7.58
C ALA A 261 23.85 -42.69 -8.02
N ASN A 262 23.74 -43.33 -9.20
CA ASN A 262 22.48 -43.85 -9.67
C ASN A 262 22.13 -45.20 -9.01
N GLN A 263 20.86 -45.61 -9.11
CA GLN A 263 20.37 -46.85 -8.47
C GLN A 263 21.13 -48.10 -8.95
N PHE A 264 21.51 -48.14 -10.24
CA PHE A 264 22.27 -49.24 -10.79
C PHE A 264 23.63 -49.45 -10.10
N GLU A 265 24.33 -48.38 -9.79
CA GLU A 265 25.61 -48.48 -9.04
C GLU A 265 25.37 -48.90 -7.61
N LEU A 266 24.38 -48.37 -6.93
CA LEU A 266 24.03 -48.74 -5.56
C LEU A 266 23.69 -50.23 -5.48
N ASP A 267 22.88 -50.75 -6.40
CA ASP A 267 22.51 -52.16 -6.48
C ASP A 267 23.71 -53.04 -6.81
N LEU A 268 24.57 -52.60 -7.74
CA LEU A 268 25.79 -53.36 -8.12
C LEU A 268 26.78 -53.48 -6.95
N LEU A 269 26.94 -52.44 -6.16
CA LEU A 269 27.89 -52.40 -5.05
C LEU A 269 27.28 -52.88 -3.73
N GLY A 270 25.96 -53.00 -3.65
CA GLY A 270 25.25 -53.46 -2.46
C GLY A 270 25.14 -52.41 -1.35
N TYR A 271 25.25 -51.13 -1.66
CA TYR A 271 25.13 -50.02 -0.71
C TYR A 271 23.80 -49.34 -0.84
N THR A 272 23.34 -48.74 0.24
CA THR A 272 22.29 -47.74 0.21
C THR A 272 22.86 -46.37 -0.10
N ALA A 273 22.04 -45.45 -0.64
CA ALA A 273 22.44 -44.09 -0.92
C ALA A 273 23.04 -43.37 0.32
N THR A 274 22.46 -43.64 1.49
CA THR A 274 22.89 -43.06 2.76
C THR A 274 24.29 -43.56 3.25
N GLU A 275 24.67 -44.78 2.83
CA GLU A 275 25.97 -45.34 3.15
C GLU A 275 27.04 -44.93 2.15
N TYR A 276 26.66 -44.67 0.90
CA TYR A 276 27.60 -44.43 -0.21
C TYR A 276 27.87 -42.94 -0.48
N ILE A 277 26.83 -42.10 -0.45
CA ILE A 277 26.98 -40.67 -0.71
C ILE A 277 27.67 -39.99 0.48
N GLY A 278 28.67 -39.18 0.17
CA GLY A 278 29.50 -38.49 1.15
C GLY A 278 30.80 -39.24 1.53
N CYS A 279 30.96 -40.49 1.08
CA CYS A 279 32.23 -41.24 1.22
C CYS A 279 33.29 -40.78 0.21
N HIS A 280 34.57 -41.07 0.53
CA HIS A 280 35.70 -40.84 -0.36
C HIS A 280 35.94 -42.03 -1.28
#